data_aa536687d2f2a9b06d24ac3625562224
#
_entry.id   aa536687d2f2a9b06d24ac3625562224
#
_cell.length_a   1.000
_cell.length_b   1.000
_cell.length_c   1.000
_cell.angle_alpha   90.00
_cell.angle_beta   90.00
_cell.angle_gamma   90.00
#
_symmetry.space_group_name_H-M   'P 1'
#
loop_
_entity.id
_entity.type
_entity.pdbx_description
1 polymer ?
#
loop_
_entity_poly.entity_id
_entity_poly.type
_entity_poly.pdbx_seq_one_letter_code
_entity_poly.pdbx_strand_id
1 'polypeptide(L)'
;MITPEQIEIEVNRMLAVSFSGVETIYRNRYPRDFDRPSFLIETVKFDIDAANRKTVRCIDYLTITCFVEIDEHENAADGALIAIQSDVMQLFRPGFIRVGDRALKVKASTGGADFDRSYVELQLEFFDDRSDEQDTAPLMEEFDIETEVT
;
A
#
# COMPACT_ATOMS: atom_id res chain seq x y z
N MET A 1 -2.34 1.98 -16.44
CA MET A 1 -2.79 2.18 -15.04
C MET A 1 -1.76 1.62 -14.08
N ILE A 2 -1.53 2.32 -12.97
CA ILE A 2 -0.65 1.83 -11.93
C ILE A 2 -1.34 0.70 -11.18
N THR A 3 -0.63 -0.39 -10.95
CA THR A 3 -1.19 -1.58 -10.30
C THR A 3 -0.75 -1.65 -8.83
N PRO A 4 -1.50 -2.36 -7.98
CA PRO A 4 -1.06 -2.58 -6.61
C PRO A 4 0.33 -3.20 -6.52
N GLU A 5 0.70 -4.09 -7.45
CA GLU A 5 2.03 -4.69 -7.44
C GLU A 5 3.13 -3.65 -7.66
N GLN A 6 2.92 -2.71 -8.57
CA GLN A 6 3.89 -1.64 -8.80
C GLN A 6 4.08 -0.79 -7.55
N ILE A 7 2.98 -0.54 -6.82
CA ILE A 7 3.03 0.22 -5.58
C ILE A 7 3.80 -0.57 -4.52
N GLU A 8 3.54 -1.87 -4.40
CA GLU A 8 4.27 -2.72 -3.46
C GLU A 8 5.77 -2.72 -3.74
N ILE A 9 6.14 -2.79 -5.02
CA ILE A 9 7.55 -2.79 -5.42
C ILE A 9 8.22 -1.48 -5.01
N GLU A 10 7.55 -0.35 -5.20
CA GLU A 10 8.13 0.94 -4.82
C GLU A 10 8.25 1.08 -3.31
N VAL A 11 7.24 0.66 -2.56
CA VAL A 11 7.29 0.70 -1.10
C VAL A 11 8.42 -0.21 -0.60
N ASN A 12 8.56 -1.39 -1.22
CA ASN A 12 9.66 -2.32 -0.90
C ASN A 12 11.01 -1.61 -1.10
N ARG A 13 11.19 -0.94 -2.25
CA ARG A 13 12.43 -0.22 -2.53
C ARG A 13 12.72 0.85 -1.48
N MET A 14 11.70 1.61 -1.09
CA MET A 14 11.86 2.67 -0.09
C MET A 14 12.30 2.09 1.26
N LEU A 15 11.68 0.99 1.68
CA LEU A 15 12.05 0.33 2.93
C LEU A 15 13.46 -0.22 2.86
N ALA A 16 13.81 -0.85 1.74
CA ALA A 16 15.13 -1.45 1.58
C ALA A 16 16.25 -0.40 1.63
N VAL A 17 16.01 0.76 1.01
CA VAL A 17 17.00 1.83 1.00
C VAL A 17 17.14 2.47 2.37
N SER A 18 16.04 2.65 3.10
CA SER A 18 16.03 3.38 4.37
C SER A 18 16.39 2.54 5.57
N PHE A 19 16.18 1.21 5.48
CA PHE A 19 16.41 0.30 6.60
C PHE A 19 17.41 -0.78 6.20
N SER A 20 18.68 -0.39 6.06
CA SER A 20 19.72 -1.30 5.60
C SER A 20 19.97 -2.44 6.58
N GLY A 21 19.59 -2.28 7.86
CA GLY A 21 19.70 -3.34 8.85
C GLY A 21 18.62 -4.40 8.77
N VAL A 22 17.59 -4.16 7.95
CA VAL A 22 16.51 -5.12 7.74
C VAL A 22 16.72 -5.72 6.36
N GLU A 23 17.19 -6.96 6.32
CA GLU A 23 17.59 -7.59 5.06
C GLU A 23 16.43 -8.25 4.31
N THR A 24 15.34 -8.52 5.01
CA THR A 24 14.25 -9.31 4.46
C THR A 24 12.96 -8.50 4.44
N ILE A 25 12.34 -8.42 3.27
CA ILE A 25 11.03 -7.79 3.10
C ILE A 25 10.15 -8.79 2.34
N TYR A 26 9.07 -9.18 2.98
CA TYR A 26 8.09 -10.10 2.39
C TYR A 26 6.96 -9.31 1.75
N ARG A 27 6.32 -9.90 0.75
CA ARG A 27 5.13 -9.30 0.12
C ARG A 27 3.99 -10.30 0.10
N ASN A 28 2.89 -9.92 0.72
CA ASN A 28 1.61 -10.62 0.75
C ASN A 28 1.61 -11.98 1.45
N ARG A 29 2.76 -12.56 1.70
CA ARG A 29 2.87 -13.79 2.50
C ARG A 29 4.29 -13.91 3.03
N TYR A 30 4.43 -14.71 4.07
CA TYR A 30 5.74 -14.97 4.67
C TYR A 30 5.77 -16.41 5.18
N PRO A 31 6.96 -17.02 5.26
CA PRO A 31 7.08 -18.38 5.74
C PRO A 31 6.86 -18.47 7.25
N ARG A 32 6.61 -19.67 7.74
CA ARG A 32 6.42 -19.90 9.16
C ARG A 32 7.64 -19.46 9.96
N ASP A 33 8.83 -19.81 9.44
CA ASP A 33 10.11 -19.46 10.07
C ASP A 33 10.69 -18.22 9.40
N PHE A 34 9.99 -17.09 9.57
CA PHE A 34 10.44 -15.86 8.92
C PHE A 34 11.58 -15.21 9.68
N ASP A 35 12.38 -14.41 8.96
CA ASP A 35 13.53 -13.72 9.52
C ASP A 35 13.09 -12.52 10.39
N ARG A 36 13.97 -12.17 11.34
CA ARG A 36 13.78 -10.98 12.17
C ARG A 36 15.11 -10.23 12.27
N PRO A 37 15.11 -8.90 12.17
CA PRO A 37 13.96 -8.07 11.84
C PRO A 37 13.57 -8.18 10.38
N SER A 38 12.30 -7.93 10.06
CA SER A 38 11.81 -7.98 8.69
C SER A 38 10.56 -7.12 8.54
N PHE A 39 10.18 -6.87 7.29
CA PHE A 39 8.92 -6.20 6.99
C PHE A 39 8.05 -7.12 6.15
N LEU A 40 6.75 -6.93 6.25
CA LEU A 40 5.79 -7.58 5.38
C LEU A 40 4.89 -6.49 4.78
N ILE A 41 4.83 -6.44 3.46
CA ILE A 41 3.97 -5.49 2.74
C ILE A 41 2.78 -6.27 2.20
N GLU A 42 1.57 -5.84 2.56
CA GLU A 42 0.34 -6.50 2.11
C GLU A 42 -0.61 -5.48 1.50
N THR A 43 -1.17 -5.83 0.35
CA THR A 43 -2.30 -5.09 -0.23
C THR A 43 -3.57 -5.62 0.42
N VAL A 44 -4.24 -4.75 1.17
CA VAL A 44 -5.47 -5.12 1.87
C VAL A 44 -6.65 -5.01 0.93
N LYS A 45 -6.69 -3.94 0.13
CA LYS A 45 -7.78 -3.72 -0.80
C LYS A 45 -7.39 -2.63 -1.80
N PHE A 46 -8.03 -2.62 -2.94
CA PHE A 46 -7.80 -1.63 -3.98
C PHE A 46 -9.15 -1.18 -4.52
N ASP A 47 -9.45 0.11 -4.37
CA ASP A 47 -10.73 0.68 -4.79
C ASP A 47 -10.56 1.50 -6.06
N ILE A 48 -11.52 1.39 -6.96
CA ILE A 48 -11.61 2.22 -8.15
C ILE A 48 -13.01 2.82 -8.18
N ASP A 49 -13.07 4.16 -8.15
CA ASP A 49 -14.32 4.89 -8.19
C ASP A 49 -14.32 5.88 -9.36
N ALA A 50 -15.48 6.10 -9.94
CA ALA A 50 -15.61 7.13 -10.96
C ALA A 50 -15.46 8.50 -10.32
N ALA A 51 -14.46 9.27 -10.76
CA ALA A 51 -14.30 10.65 -10.33
C ALA A 51 -15.11 11.58 -11.20
N ASN A 52 -15.11 11.32 -12.53
CA ASN A 52 -15.94 12.02 -13.49
C ASN A 52 -16.01 11.17 -14.76
N ARG A 53 -16.53 11.74 -15.85
CA ARG A 53 -16.74 10.97 -17.09
C ARG A 53 -15.47 10.36 -17.66
N LYS A 54 -14.32 11.00 -17.46
CA LYS A 54 -13.06 10.60 -18.10
C LYS A 54 -12.03 10.09 -17.12
N THR A 55 -12.30 10.20 -15.83
CA THR A 55 -11.28 9.94 -14.80
C THR A 55 -11.83 9.01 -13.74
N VAL A 56 -11.00 8.07 -13.32
CA VAL A 56 -11.27 7.22 -12.17
C VAL A 56 -10.34 7.61 -11.03
N ARG A 57 -10.84 7.44 -9.81
CA ARG A 57 -10.05 7.65 -8.60
C ARG A 57 -9.69 6.28 -8.04
N CYS A 58 -8.41 6.06 -7.83
CA CYS A 58 -7.90 4.79 -7.35
C CYS A 58 -7.30 4.99 -5.97
N ILE A 59 -7.60 4.07 -5.05
CA ILE A 59 -7.00 4.07 -3.72
C ILE A 59 -6.51 2.67 -3.41
N ASP A 60 -5.22 2.56 -3.10
CA ASP A 60 -4.59 1.32 -2.69
C ASP A 60 -4.39 1.36 -1.19
N TYR A 61 -4.83 0.32 -0.51
CA TYR A 61 -4.70 0.19 0.95
C TYR A 61 -3.65 -0.85 1.24
N LEU A 62 -2.53 -0.41 1.80
CA LEU A 62 -1.41 -1.28 2.15
C LEU A 62 -1.22 -1.32 3.65
N THR A 63 -0.78 -2.46 4.15
CA THR A 63 -0.30 -2.58 5.53
C THR A 63 1.16 -3.00 5.49
N ILE A 64 1.99 -2.29 6.23
CA ILE A 64 3.37 -2.69 6.46
C ILE A 64 3.42 -3.25 7.88
N THR A 65 3.76 -4.53 7.98
CA THR A 65 3.96 -5.17 9.28
C THR A 65 5.45 -5.12 9.58
N CYS A 66 5.79 -4.63 10.76
CA CYS A 66 7.17 -4.49 11.19
C CYS A 66 7.45 -5.58 12.23
N PHE A 67 8.18 -6.61 11.83
CA PHE A 67 8.62 -7.66 12.75
C PHE A 67 9.97 -7.24 13.33
N VAL A 68 10.06 -7.18 14.64
CA VAL A 68 11.30 -6.80 15.32
C VAL A 68 11.96 -8.01 15.96
N GLU A 69 13.18 -7.82 16.44
CA GLU A 69 13.85 -8.86 17.23
C GLU A 69 13.04 -9.15 18.48
N ILE A 70 13.06 -10.39 18.91
CA ILE A 70 12.31 -10.82 20.09
C ILE A 70 13.28 -11.50 21.07
N ASP A 71 12.88 -11.53 22.35
CA ASP A 71 13.64 -12.20 23.38
C ASP A 71 13.22 -13.68 23.50
N GLU A 72 13.73 -14.36 24.51
CA GLU A 72 13.41 -15.76 24.72
C GLU A 72 11.94 -16.02 25.06
N HIS A 73 11.23 -14.98 25.47
CA HIS A 73 9.79 -15.05 25.74
C HIS A 73 8.96 -14.60 24.55
N GLU A 74 9.60 -14.40 23.40
CA GLU A 74 8.97 -13.96 22.15
C GLU A 74 8.38 -12.56 22.22
N ASN A 75 8.94 -11.71 23.07
CA ASN A 75 8.51 -10.31 23.20
C ASN A 75 9.54 -9.36 22.64
N ALA A 76 9.07 -8.26 22.05
CA ALA A 76 9.92 -7.20 21.58
C ALA A 76 10.53 -6.44 22.77
N ALA A 77 11.68 -5.82 22.55
CA ALA A 77 12.28 -4.94 23.53
C ALA A 77 11.35 -3.76 23.79
N ASP A 78 11.43 -3.19 24.99
CA ASP A 78 10.59 -2.09 25.38
C ASP A 78 10.80 -0.89 24.42
N GLY A 79 9.72 -0.38 23.89
CA GLY A 79 9.75 0.76 22.96
C GLY A 79 10.13 0.42 21.53
N ALA A 80 10.57 -0.80 21.24
CA ALA A 80 11.04 -1.15 19.89
C ALA A 80 9.91 -1.08 18.85
N LEU A 81 8.71 -1.50 19.21
CA LEU A 81 7.58 -1.52 18.27
C LEU A 81 7.14 -0.11 17.89
N ILE A 82 7.11 0.80 18.86
CA ILE A 82 6.74 2.18 18.59
C ILE A 82 7.84 2.87 17.79
N ALA A 83 9.09 2.58 18.10
CA ALA A 83 10.22 3.19 17.40
C ALA A 83 10.22 2.83 15.92
N ILE A 84 10.03 1.56 15.59
CA ILE A 84 10.03 1.14 14.18
C ILE A 84 8.81 1.71 13.43
N GLN A 85 7.65 1.76 14.09
CA GLN A 85 6.48 2.41 13.48
C GLN A 85 6.78 3.86 13.14
N SER A 86 7.37 4.59 14.06
CA SER A 86 7.69 6.00 13.86
C SER A 86 8.69 6.18 12.72
N ASP A 87 9.70 5.33 12.66
CA ASP A 87 10.71 5.41 11.61
C ASP A 87 10.10 5.13 10.23
N VAL A 88 9.21 4.16 10.13
CA VAL A 88 8.52 3.86 8.88
C VAL A 88 7.60 5.00 8.49
N MET A 89 6.88 5.57 9.45
CA MET A 89 6.00 6.72 9.18
C MET A 89 6.76 7.90 8.60
N GLN A 90 8.01 8.12 9.00
CA GLN A 90 8.81 9.24 8.49
C GLN A 90 9.09 9.13 7.00
N LEU A 91 9.12 7.93 6.43
CA LEU A 91 9.31 7.76 4.99
C LEU A 91 8.17 8.40 4.19
N PHE A 92 6.98 8.43 4.76
CA PHE A 92 5.78 8.89 4.07
C PHE A 92 5.37 10.29 4.51
N ARG A 93 6.20 10.93 5.32
CA ARG A 93 5.95 12.28 5.79
C ARG A 93 5.78 13.31 4.67
N PRO A 94 6.51 13.21 3.54
CA PRO A 94 6.29 14.16 2.44
C PRO A 94 4.88 14.12 1.84
N GLY A 95 4.15 13.03 2.02
CA GLY A 95 2.77 12.93 1.56
C GLY A 95 2.61 12.44 0.14
N PHE A 96 3.70 12.13 -0.54
CA PHE A 96 3.67 11.64 -1.92
C PHE A 96 4.77 10.63 -2.13
N ILE A 97 4.50 9.62 -2.97
CA ILE A 97 5.55 8.75 -3.51
C ILE A 97 5.38 8.70 -5.02
N ARG A 98 6.47 8.44 -5.70
CA ARG A 98 6.44 8.34 -7.16
C ARG A 98 6.47 6.89 -7.58
N VAL A 99 5.49 6.51 -8.38
CA VAL A 99 5.39 5.16 -8.96
C VAL A 99 5.28 5.35 -10.47
N GLY A 100 6.30 4.90 -11.20
CA GLY A 100 6.38 5.16 -12.63
C GLY A 100 6.48 6.67 -12.87
N ASP A 101 5.58 7.18 -13.70
CA ASP A 101 5.55 8.61 -14.03
C ASP A 101 4.51 9.38 -13.19
N ARG A 102 3.95 8.76 -12.16
CA ARG A 102 2.90 9.38 -11.36
C ARG A 102 3.33 9.62 -9.93
N ALA A 103 2.84 10.70 -9.36
CA ALA A 103 2.99 10.99 -7.94
C ALA A 103 1.69 10.57 -7.25
N LEU A 104 1.78 9.64 -6.31
CA LEU A 104 0.63 9.15 -5.57
C LEU A 104 0.57 9.86 -4.22
N LYS A 105 -0.61 10.34 -3.86
CA LYS A 105 -0.82 10.94 -2.55
C LYS A 105 -0.85 9.83 -1.50
N VAL A 106 -0.09 10.00 -0.44
CA VAL A 106 0.03 8.99 0.61
C VAL A 106 -0.49 9.53 1.92
N LYS A 107 -1.36 8.74 2.54
CA LYS A 107 -1.78 8.97 3.92
C LYS A 107 -1.27 7.79 4.73
N ALA A 108 -0.49 8.07 5.77
CA ALA A 108 0.07 7.03 6.61
C ALA A 108 -0.54 7.12 8.01
N SER A 109 -0.85 5.98 8.59
CA SER A 109 -1.42 5.88 9.93
C SER A 109 -0.77 4.71 10.66
N THR A 110 -0.66 4.83 11.98
CA THR A 110 -0.25 3.66 12.76
C THR A 110 -1.44 2.73 12.89
N GLY A 111 -1.19 1.44 12.68
CA GLY A 111 -2.15 0.40 13.04
C GLY A 111 -1.94 0.02 14.49
N GLY A 112 -2.24 -1.11 14.90
CA GLY A 112 -1.99 -1.56 16.25
C GLY A 112 -0.62 -2.16 16.39
N ALA A 113 -0.42 -2.88 17.49
CA ALA A 113 0.80 -3.63 17.74
C ALA A 113 0.45 -4.87 18.55
N ASP A 114 1.16 -5.94 18.26
CA ASP A 114 1.12 -7.16 19.05
C ASP A 114 2.46 -7.28 19.81
N PHE A 115 2.66 -8.39 20.49
CA PHE A 115 3.86 -8.55 21.34
C PHE A 115 5.18 -8.53 20.56
N ASP A 116 5.16 -8.86 19.25
CA ASP A 116 6.36 -9.02 18.44
C ASP A 116 6.34 -8.22 17.15
N ARG A 117 5.28 -7.46 16.88
CA ARG A 117 5.10 -6.75 15.62
C ARG A 117 4.23 -5.53 15.77
N SER A 118 4.42 -4.59 14.87
CA SER A 118 3.57 -3.40 14.80
C SER A 118 3.19 -3.14 13.35
N TYR A 119 2.19 -2.29 13.15
CA TYR A 119 1.61 -2.09 11.83
C TYR A 119 1.61 -0.62 11.45
N VAL A 120 1.89 -0.36 10.17
CA VAL A 120 1.71 0.96 9.56
C VAL A 120 0.76 0.77 8.39
N GLU A 121 -0.29 1.59 8.35
CA GLU A 121 -1.31 1.49 7.30
C GLU A 121 -1.15 2.67 6.35
N LEU A 122 -1.15 2.37 5.06
CA LEU A 122 -1.01 3.37 4.01
C LEU A 122 -2.23 3.38 3.12
N GLN A 123 -2.64 4.59 2.74
CA GLN A 123 -3.60 4.79 1.66
C GLN A 123 -2.89 5.58 0.58
N LEU A 124 -2.87 5.03 -0.63
CA LEU A 124 -2.19 5.65 -1.76
C LEU A 124 -3.22 5.97 -2.82
N GLU A 125 -3.40 7.25 -3.09
CA GLU A 125 -4.45 7.73 -3.96
C GLU A 125 -3.87 8.30 -5.24
N PHE A 126 -4.49 7.95 -6.36
CA PHE A 126 -4.14 8.55 -7.64
C PHE A 126 -5.36 8.56 -8.56
N PHE A 127 -5.28 9.37 -9.60
CA PHE A 127 -6.32 9.44 -10.61
C PHE A 127 -5.78 8.91 -11.92
N ASP A 128 -6.63 8.23 -12.67
CA ASP A 128 -6.24 7.66 -13.95
C ASP A 128 -7.38 7.88 -14.94
N ASP A 129 -7.04 7.79 -16.21
CA ASP A 129 -8.04 7.95 -17.25
C ASP A 129 -8.88 6.69 -17.36
N ARG A 130 -10.13 6.87 -17.76
CA ARG A 130 -10.95 5.73 -18.08
C ARG A 130 -10.43 5.06 -19.32
N SER A 131 -10.71 3.76 -19.39
CA SER A 131 -10.32 2.96 -20.54
C SER A 131 -10.86 3.55 -21.84
N ASP A 132 -10.04 3.53 -22.90
CA ASP A 132 -10.49 3.93 -24.23
C ASP A 132 -11.65 3.10 -24.72
N GLU A 133 -11.79 1.89 -24.23
CA GLU A 133 -12.93 1.03 -24.60
C GLU A 133 -14.27 1.67 -24.28
N GLN A 134 -14.30 2.49 -23.25
CA GLN A 134 -15.52 3.18 -22.86
C GLN A 134 -15.85 4.30 -23.84
N ASP A 135 -14.83 4.87 -24.44
CA ASP A 135 -15.03 5.93 -25.43
C ASP A 135 -15.57 5.38 -26.73
N THR A 136 -15.28 4.12 -27.02
CA THR A 136 -15.73 3.48 -28.26
C THR A 136 -17.06 2.74 -28.10
N ALA A 137 -17.60 2.66 -26.90
CA ALA A 137 -18.90 2.05 -26.66
C ALA A 137 -19.98 2.81 -27.41
N PRO A 138 -20.77 2.14 -28.22
CA PRO A 138 -21.85 2.82 -28.92
C PRO A 138 -22.78 3.43 -27.91
N LEU A 139 -22.99 4.32 -28.00
CA LEU A 139 -23.36 4.94 -26.98
C LEU A 139 -24.55 4.64 -26.22
N MET A 140 -24.13 4.05 -26.30
CA MET A 140 -24.55 3.82 -25.41
C MET A 140 -25.09 3.96 -25.03
N GLU A 141 -25.16 4.01 -25.53
CA GLU A 141 -25.23 4.20 -25.26
C GLU A 141 -25.85 3.87 -24.95
N GLU A 142 -26.29 3.78 -25.40
CA GLU A 142 -26.38 3.59 -25.00
C GLU A 142 -26.67 3.11 -24.19
N PHE A 143 -27.36 3.10 -24.36
CA PHE A 143 -27.31 2.79 -23.52
C PHE A 143 -27.72 2.76 -22.88
N ASP A 144 -28.22 2.71 -22.87
CA ASP A 144 -28.27 2.79 -22.22
C ASP A 144 -28.84 2.60 -21.77
N ILE A 145 -29.45 2.38 -22.13
CA ILE A 145 -29.56 2.46 -21.69
C ILE A 145 -29.96 2.09 -21.21
N GLU A 146 -30.47 1.80 -21.29
CA GLU A 146 -30.47 1.69 -20.83
C GLU A 146 -30.59 1.40 -20.06
N THR A 147 -31.44 1.08 -20.59
CA THR A 147 -31.21 1.04 -19.92
C THR A 147 -31.44 0.85 -19.54
N GLU A 148 -31.88 0.62 -19.63
CA GLU A 148 -31.71 0.70 -19.22
C GLU A 148 -31.72 0.49 -18.73
N VAL A 149 -32.67 0.17 -19.46
CA VAL A 149 -32.25 0.23 -19.05
C VAL A 149 -32.14 0.07 -18.63
N THR A 150 -33.07 -0.21 -19.13
CA THR A 150 -32.63 -0.07 -18.72
C THR A 150 -32.34 0.07 -18.29
#